data_e50cc625d649ca30015d253e21adebbc
#
_entry.id   e50cc625d649ca30015d253e21adebbc
#
_cell.length_a   1.000
_cell.length_b   1.000
_cell.length_c   1.000
_cell.angle_alpha   90.00
_cell.angle_beta   90.00
_cell.angle_gamma   90.00
#
_symmetry.space_group_name_H-M   'P 1'
#
loop_
_entity.id
_entity.type
_entity.pdbx_description
1 polymer ?
#
loop_
_entity_poly.entity_id
_entity_poly.type
_entity_poly.pdbx_seq_one_letter_code
_entity_poly.pdbx_strand_id
1 'polypeptide(L)'
;MAAQSQPPSPFPLNLSFRRASVLLGALATLSLGACKTAPAPKGIETAKNFDPLKFEGIWYEIARNNVAEEKGFTHVTSQYRRATDGKWLINTRAWDGSHGTWVGSTHLSPKLSGTKQASFLLGHGNPRHVVVVDNEHTIALVCGKRYNDFWIISKSPTPDQSRLERLMMVALNTGFPVKGAFFVPTR
;
A
#
# COMPACT_ATOMS: atom_id res chain seq x y z
N MET A 1 -32.64 -79.20 -18.55
CA MET A 1 -33.37 -79.51 -17.30
C MET A 1 -33.32 -78.32 -16.40
N ALA A 2 -34.48 -77.81 -16.12
CA ALA A 2 -34.68 -76.57 -15.35
C ALA A 2 -34.58 -76.81 -13.86
N ALA A 3 -34.14 -75.78 -13.15
CA ALA A 3 -34.56 -75.57 -11.78
C ALA A 3 -34.54 -74.05 -11.51
N GLN A 4 -35.76 -73.51 -11.50
CA GLN A 4 -36.06 -72.19 -10.98
C GLN A 4 -36.01 -72.25 -9.44
N SER A 5 -35.49 -71.23 -8.83
CA SER A 5 -35.82 -70.93 -7.41
C SER A 5 -36.06 -69.43 -7.26
N GLN A 6 -37.25 -69.18 -6.76
CA GLN A 6 -37.88 -67.90 -6.50
C GLN A 6 -37.19 -67.07 -5.37
N PRO A 7 -37.45 -65.78 -5.34
CA PRO A 7 -36.90 -64.88 -4.31
C PRO A 7 -37.74 -64.85 -3.04
N PRO A 8 -37.17 -64.53 -1.91
CA PRO A 8 -37.94 -64.26 -0.68
C PRO A 8 -38.43 -62.81 -0.61
N SER A 9 -39.60 -62.73 -0.01
CA SER A 9 -40.48 -61.58 0.17
C SER A 9 -39.99 -60.50 1.18
N PRO A 10 -40.68 -59.37 1.22
CA PRO A 10 -40.17 -58.13 1.82
C PRO A 10 -40.41 -58.05 3.32
N PHE A 11 -39.48 -57.41 4.00
CA PHE A 11 -39.64 -57.09 5.42
C PHE A 11 -40.29 -55.73 5.63
N PRO A 12 -40.98 -55.52 6.75
CA PRO A 12 -41.92 -54.42 6.93
C PRO A 12 -41.25 -53.13 7.34
N LEU A 13 -41.85 -52.06 6.84
CA LEU A 13 -41.62 -50.71 7.24
C LEU A 13 -41.93 -50.50 8.73
N ASN A 14 -40.92 -50.05 9.47
CA ASN A 14 -41.15 -49.46 10.77
C ASN A 14 -40.95 -47.95 10.69
N LEU A 15 -42.04 -47.24 10.58
CA LEU A 15 -42.10 -45.79 10.76
C LEU A 15 -41.97 -45.50 12.27
N SER A 16 -40.88 -44.89 12.66
CA SER A 16 -40.86 -44.14 13.90
C SER A 16 -40.48 -42.68 13.61
N PHE A 17 -41.52 -41.87 13.63
CA PHE A 17 -41.42 -40.39 13.66
C PHE A 17 -40.69 -39.99 14.96
N ARG A 18 -39.54 -39.34 14.85
CA ARG A 18 -39.02 -38.42 15.86
C ARG A 18 -38.43 -37.20 15.25
N ARG A 19 -39.25 -36.19 15.18
CA ARG A 19 -39.10 -34.78 15.57
C ARG A 19 -37.75 -34.13 15.37
N ALA A 20 -37.78 -33.11 14.48
CA ALA A 20 -37.21 -31.78 14.60
C ALA A 20 -35.73 -31.72 14.99
N SER A 21 -34.89 -31.65 13.97
CA SER A 21 -33.59 -31.00 14.08
C SER A 21 -33.68 -29.63 13.45
N VAL A 22 -33.64 -28.63 14.31
CA VAL A 22 -33.52 -27.22 13.98
C VAL A 22 -32.20 -27.05 13.25
N LEU A 23 -32.27 -26.75 11.96
CA LEU A 23 -31.14 -26.25 11.17
C LEU A 23 -30.77 -24.86 11.67
N LEU A 24 -29.83 -24.81 12.61
CA LEU A 24 -29.13 -23.58 12.92
C LEU A 24 -28.26 -23.25 11.73
N GLY A 25 -28.77 -22.40 10.83
CA GLY A 25 -28.01 -21.78 9.76
C GLY A 25 -26.91 -20.92 10.38
N ALA A 26 -25.69 -21.42 10.41
CA ALA A 26 -24.52 -20.60 10.66
C ALA A 26 -24.42 -19.61 9.51
N LEU A 27 -24.91 -18.38 9.72
CA LEU A 27 -24.57 -17.23 8.89
C LEU A 27 -23.06 -17.00 9.07
N ALA A 28 -22.26 -17.59 8.21
CA ALA A 28 -20.87 -17.21 8.06
C ALA A 28 -20.87 -15.79 7.49
N THR A 29 -20.82 -14.80 8.38
CA THR A 29 -20.50 -13.44 8.01
C THR A 29 -19.07 -13.46 7.44
N LEU A 30 -18.98 -13.53 6.10
CA LEU A 30 -17.75 -13.17 5.41
C LEU A 30 -17.47 -11.72 5.78
N SER A 31 -16.67 -11.50 6.81
CA SER A 31 -16.04 -10.22 7.03
C SER A 31 -15.11 -9.98 5.85
N LEU A 32 -15.61 -9.23 4.88
CA LEU A 32 -14.78 -8.58 3.87
C LEU A 32 -13.76 -7.75 4.62
N GLY A 33 -12.61 -8.33 4.88
CA GLY A 33 -11.48 -7.65 5.48
C GLY A 33 -11.07 -6.53 4.53
N ALA A 34 -11.65 -5.34 4.73
CA ALA A 34 -11.13 -4.15 4.10
C ALA A 34 -9.64 -4.09 4.46
N CYS A 35 -8.75 -4.18 3.48
CA CYS A 35 -7.32 -4.01 3.69
C CYS A 35 -7.09 -2.64 4.34
N LYS A 36 -7.03 -2.63 5.66
CA LYS A 36 -6.74 -1.41 6.43
C LYS A 36 -5.28 -1.10 6.21
N THR A 37 -5.01 -0.03 5.48
CA THR A 37 -3.68 0.55 5.43
C THR A 37 -3.24 0.85 6.86
N ALA A 38 -2.03 0.45 7.25
CA ALA A 38 -1.48 0.86 8.52
C ALA A 38 -1.53 2.40 8.58
N PRO A 39 -1.97 2.98 9.69
CA PRO A 39 -2.05 4.43 9.81
C PRO A 39 -0.66 5.07 9.75
N ALA A 40 -0.60 6.36 9.45
CA ALA A 40 0.59 7.16 9.66
C ALA A 40 1.01 7.12 11.15
N PRO A 41 2.28 7.42 11.48
CA PRO A 41 2.74 7.50 12.86
C PRO A 41 1.82 8.41 13.69
N LYS A 42 1.69 8.10 14.98
CA LYS A 42 0.79 8.85 15.90
C LYS A 42 1.10 10.35 15.84
N GLY A 43 0.09 11.16 15.60
CA GLY A 43 0.25 12.63 15.52
C GLY A 43 0.67 13.16 14.15
N ILE A 44 0.94 12.28 13.18
CA ILE A 44 1.20 12.69 11.79
C ILE A 44 -0.13 12.70 11.01
N GLU A 45 -0.51 13.86 10.51
CA GLU A 45 -1.64 14.01 9.61
C GLU A 45 -1.20 13.91 8.15
N THR A 46 -2.07 13.40 7.30
CA THR A 46 -1.87 13.42 5.84
C THR A 46 -2.30 14.75 5.25
N ALA A 47 -1.69 15.13 4.13
CA ALA A 47 -1.95 16.37 3.43
C ALA A 47 -3.45 16.56 3.13
N LYS A 48 -4.00 17.69 3.58
CA LYS A 48 -5.42 18.03 3.38
C LYS A 48 -5.69 18.54 1.96
N ASN A 49 -4.70 19.16 1.33
CA ASN A 49 -4.75 19.69 -0.04
C ASN A 49 -4.35 18.66 -1.10
N PHE A 50 -4.32 17.36 -0.76
CA PHE A 50 -3.91 16.32 -1.70
C PHE A 50 -4.92 16.16 -2.84
N ASP A 51 -4.47 16.38 -4.07
CA ASP A 51 -5.21 16.13 -5.30
C ASP A 51 -4.60 14.94 -6.03
N PRO A 52 -5.30 13.80 -6.11
CA PRO A 52 -4.79 12.62 -6.77
C PRO A 52 -4.49 12.82 -8.27
N LEU A 53 -5.21 13.69 -8.97
CA LEU A 53 -4.95 13.96 -10.38
C LEU A 53 -3.65 14.73 -10.59
N LYS A 54 -3.37 15.67 -9.72
CA LYS A 54 -2.10 16.41 -9.75
C LYS A 54 -0.92 15.56 -9.29
N PHE A 55 -1.17 14.54 -8.47
CA PHE A 55 -0.11 13.68 -7.95
C PHE A 55 0.38 12.63 -8.97
N GLU A 56 -0.40 12.35 -10.03
CA GLU A 56 0.03 11.45 -11.10
C GLU A 56 1.34 11.90 -11.76
N GLY A 57 2.10 10.93 -12.26
CA GLY A 57 3.36 11.18 -12.97
C GLY A 57 4.57 10.52 -12.31
N ILE A 58 5.75 10.93 -12.73
CA ILE A 58 7.03 10.45 -12.23
C ILE A 58 7.51 11.35 -11.11
N TRP A 59 7.92 10.71 -10.01
CA TRP A 59 8.49 11.34 -8.84
C TRP A 59 9.89 10.78 -8.60
N TYR A 60 10.84 11.66 -8.40
CA TYR A 60 12.22 11.35 -8.02
C TYR A 60 12.35 11.40 -6.51
N GLU A 61 13.02 10.44 -5.94
CA GLU A 61 13.39 10.49 -4.53
C GLU A 61 14.60 11.41 -4.36
N ILE A 62 14.45 12.46 -3.59
CA ILE A 62 15.47 13.50 -3.39
C ILE A 62 16.23 13.30 -2.09
N ALA A 63 15.51 12.96 -1.04
CA ALA A 63 16.10 12.67 0.27
C ALA A 63 15.28 11.61 1.01
N ARG A 64 15.95 10.81 1.83
CA ARG A 64 15.31 9.86 2.74
C ARG A 64 16.08 9.71 4.02
N ASN A 65 15.42 9.22 5.05
CA ASN A 65 16.16 8.61 6.15
C ASN A 65 16.72 7.25 5.70
N ASN A 66 17.69 6.74 6.44
CA ASN A 66 18.35 5.47 6.13
C ASN A 66 17.39 4.30 6.38
N VAL A 67 16.56 4.01 5.38
CA VAL A 67 15.64 2.88 5.37
C VAL A 67 16.42 1.64 4.93
N ALA A 68 16.42 0.61 5.77
CA ALA A 68 17.26 -0.57 5.56
C ALA A 68 17.00 -1.25 4.21
N GLU A 69 15.74 -1.26 3.78
CA GLU A 69 15.29 -1.89 2.52
C GLU A 69 15.76 -1.13 1.27
N GLU A 70 16.18 0.12 1.42
CA GLU A 70 16.63 0.99 0.31
C GLU A 70 18.12 1.32 0.40
N LYS A 71 18.85 0.63 1.30
CA LYS A 71 20.29 0.83 1.47
C LYS A 71 21.05 0.50 0.19
N GLY A 72 21.84 1.47 -0.29
CA GLY A 72 22.58 1.32 -1.55
C GLY A 72 21.82 1.72 -2.81
N PHE A 73 20.51 1.99 -2.71
CA PHE A 73 19.72 2.44 -3.86
C PHE A 73 19.94 3.93 -4.13
N THR A 74 20.14 4.24 -5.41
CA THR A 74 20.25 5.60 -5.95
C THR A 74 19.37 5.74 -7.19
N HIS A 75 19.21 6.94 -7.72
CA HIS A 75 18.41 7.21 -8.93
C HIS A 75 16.97 6.64 -8.81
N VAL A 76 16.40 6.74 -7.60
CA VAL A 76 15.10 6.15 -7.30
C VAL A 76 14.00 7.00 -7.91
N THR A 77 13.13 6.36 -8.68
CA THR A 77 11.93 6.97 -9.26
C THR A 77 10.71 6.12 -8.99
N SER A 78 9.58 6.79 -8.78
CA SER A 78 8.27 6.13 -8.69
C SER A 78 7.28 6.80 -9.62
N GLN A 79 6.70 6.03 -10.53
CA GLN A 79 5.61 6.48 -11.38
C GLN A 79 4.28 6.12 -10.76
N TYR A 80 3.47 7.12 -10.49
CA TYR A 80 2.10 6.97 -9.99
C TYR A 80 1.11 7.17 -11.13
N ARG A 81 0.23 6.19 -11.34
CA ARG A 81 -0.86 6.24 -12.32
C ARG A 81 -2.15 5.72 -11.67
N ARG A 82 -3.26 6.37 -11.97
CA ARG A 82 -4.58 5.86 -11.57
C ARG A 82 -5.12 4.90 -12.62
N ALA A 83 -5.59 3.75 -12.16
CA ALA A 83 -6.35 2.82 -12.97
C ALA A 83 -7.82 3.27 -13.04
N THR A 84 -8.56 2.78 -14.04
CA THR A 84 -9.98 3.11 -14.26
C THR A 84 -10.88 2.74 -13.10
N ASP A 85 -10.50 1.73 -12.31
CA ASP A 85 -11.18 1.31 -11.08
C ASP A 85 -10.84 2.16 -9.85
N GLY A 86 -10.02 3.20 -10.03
CA GLY A 86 -9.59 4.13 -8.99
C GLY A 86 -8.46 3.63 -8.09
N LYS A 87 -7.88 2.47 -8.39
CA LYS A 87 -6.64 2.00 -7.76
C LYS A 87 -5.44 2.77 -8.29
N TRP A 88 -4.33 2.70 -7.56
CA TRP A 88 -3.07 3.26 -8.00
C TRP A 88 -2.14 2.15 -8.50
N LEU A 89 -1.61 2.33 -9.70
CA LEU A 89 -0.50 1.54 -10.22
C LEU A 89 0.77 2.34 -9.96
N ILE A 90 1.68 1.75 -9.19
CA ILE A 90 2.92 2.40 -8.78
C ILE A 90 4.09 1.56 -9.27
N ASN A 91 4.87 2.12 -10.20
CA ASN A 91 6.08 1.51 -10.72
C ASN A 91 7.28 2.22 -10.10
N THR A 92 8.08 1.48 -9.34
CA THR A 92 9.33 2.00 -8.75
C THR A 92 10.52 1.42 -9.49
N ARG A 93 11.55 2.25 -9.72
CA ARG A 93 12.83 1.86 -10.29
C ARG A 93 13.95 2.51 -9.49
N ALA A 94 15.02 1.76 -9.25
CA ALA A 94 16.20 2.22 -8.53
C ALA A 94 17.48 1.60 -9.13
N TRP A 95 18.59 2.30 -9.00
CA TRP A 95 19.90 1.72 -9.23
C TRP A 95 20.42 1.10 -7.94
N ASP A 96 20.67 -0.19 -7.97
CA ASP A 96 21.31 -0.93 -6.87
C ASP A 96 22.83 -0.88 -7.05
N GLY A 97 23.46 0.02 -6.31
CA GLY A 97 24.93 0.17 -6.37
C GLY A 97 25.70 -1.05 -5.83
N SER A 98 25.07 -1.86 -4.98
CA SER A 98 25.70 -3.07 -4.43
C SER A 98 25.83 -4.18 -5.48
N HIS A 99 24.90 -4.26 -6.42
CA HIS A 99 24.87 -5.27 -7.47
C HIS A 99 25.16 -4.70 -8.86
N GLY A 100 25.34 -3.39 -9.00
CA GLY A 100 25.61 -2.72 -10.27
C GLY A 100 24.49 -2.90 -11.30
N THR A 101 23.24 -2.92 -10.87
CA THR A 101 22.09 -3.17 -11.76
C THR A 101 20.88 -2.32 -11.42
N TRP A 102 19.98 -2.18 -12.41
CA TRP A 102 18.68 -1.59 -12.19
C TRP A 102 17.73 -2.62 -11.61
N VAL A 103 17.03 -2.23 -10.55
CA VAL A 103 15.94 -3.01 -9.95
C VAL A 103 14.64 -2.24 -10.07
N GLY A 104 13.52 -2.96 -10.06
CA GLY A 104 12.21 -2.34 -10.15
C GLY A 104 11.11 -3.20 -9.59
N SER A 105 10.01 -2.55 -9.27
CA SER A 105 8.82 -3.21 -8.75
C SER A 105 7.57 -2.51 -9.24
N THR A 106 6.48 -3.27 -9.36
CA THR A 106 5.16 -2.76 -9.70
C THR A 106 4.18 -3.15 -8.61
N HIS A 107 3.45 -2.17 -8.11
CA HIS A 107 2.47 -2.36 -7.05
C HIS A 107 1.11 -1.81 -7.45
N LEU A 108 0.07 -2.57 -7.17
CA LEU A 108 -1.30 -2.11 -7.27
C LEU A 108 -1.79 -1.76 -5.86
N SER A 109 -1.82 -0.47 -5.55
CA SER A 109 -2.37 0.02 -4.30
C SER A 109 -3.90 0.10 -4.41
N PRO A 110 -4.64 -0.52 -3.50
CA PRO A 110 -6.09 -0.47 -3.52
C PRO A 110 -6.59 0.97 -3.37
N LYS A 111 -7.80 1.23 -3.86
CA LYS A 111 -8.50 2.46 -3.52
C LYS A 111 -8.78 2.46 -2.02
N LEU A 112 -8.16 3.39 -1.32
CA LEU A 112 -8.39 3.54 0.12
C LEU A 112 -9.75 4.24 0.31
N SER A 113 -10.66 3.57 0.99
CA SER A 113 -11.96 4.14 1.34
C SER A 113 -11.81 5.20 2.44
N GLY A 114 -12.53 6.32 2.30
CA GLY A 114 -12.51 7.44 3.23
C GLY A 114 -11.72 8.65 2.74
N THR A 115 -11.61 9.66 3.57
CA THR A 115 -11.01 10.97 3.25
C THR A 115 -9.49 10.98 3.09
N LYS A 116 -8.82 9.83 3.24
CA LYS A 116 -7.36 9.73 3.24
C LYS A 116 -6.82 9.26 1.89
N GLN A 117 -7.11 10.01 0.82
CA GLN A 117 -6.59 9.72 -0.52
C GLN A 117 -5.06 9.91 -0.63
N ALA A 118 -4.46 10.58 0.34
CA ALA A 118 -3.02 10.85 0.41
C ALA A 118 -2.20 9.67 0.97
N SER A 119 -2.69 8.43 0.86
CA SER A 119 -1.99 7.25 1.34
C SER A 119 -2.00 6.16 0.28
N PHE A 120 -0.88 5.43 0.15
CA PHE A 120 -0.68 4.37 -0.81
C PHE A 120 -0.12 3.12 -0.12
N LEU A 121 -0.35 1.95 -0.70
CA LEU A 121 0.36 0.72 -0.33
C LEU A 121 1.40 0.43 -1.40
N LEU A 122 2.65 0.38 -1.00
CA LEU A 122 3.73 -0.21 -1.77
C LEU A 122 3.91 -1.68 -1.35
N GLY A 123 4.67 -2.44 -2.09
CA GLY A 123 4.83 -3.88 -1.91
C GLY A 123 4.95 -4.33 -0.46
N HIS A 124 4.50 -5.55 -0.18
CA HIS A 124 4.42 -6.14 1.17
C HIS A 124 3.58 -5.34 2.18
N GLY A 125 2.62 -4.52 1.68
CA GLY A 125 1.73 -3.75 2.55
C GLY A 125 2.40 -2.55 3.24
N ASN A 126 3.57 -2.11 2.76
CA ASN A 126 4.23 -0.93 3.30
C ASN A 126 3.47 0.34 2.91
N PRO A 127 2.92 1.08 3.87
CA PRO A 127 2.20 2.31 3.58
C PRO A 127 3.18 3.44 3.23
N ARG A 128 2.72 4.32 2.37
CA ARG A 128 3.30 5.65 2.13
C ARG A 128 2.20 6.67 2.34
N HIS A 129 2.45 7.65 3.18
CA HIS A 129 1.51 8.71 3.51
C HIS A 129 2.11 10.04 3.08
N VAL A 130 1.42 10.77 2.23
CA VAL A 130 1.81 12.14 1.87
C VAL A 130 1.43 13.04 3.04
N VAL A 131 2.44 13.58 3.72
CA VAL A 131 2.29 14.43 4.92
C VAL A 131 2.10 15.87 4.50
N VAL A 132 2.95 16.34 3.59
CA VAL A 132 2.87 17.67 3.00
C VAL A 132 3.10 17.55 1.50
N VAL A 133 2.37 18.31 0.73
CA VAL A 133 2.58 18.50 -0.71
C VAL A 133 2.33 19.97 -1.04
N ASP A 134 3.11 20.54 -1.95
CA ASP A 134 2.89 21.88 -2.43
C ASP A 134 1.61 21.99 -3.29
N ASN A 135 1.11 23.18 -3.54
CA ASN A 135 -0.16 23.40 -4.25
C ASN A 135 -0.13 22.89 -5.71
N GLU A 136 1.02 22.91 -6.34
CA GLU A 136 1.23 22.40 -7.69
C GLU A 136 1.49 20.90 -7.73
N HIS A 137 1.63 20.23 -6.58
CA HIS A 137 2.00 18.83 -6.46
C HIS A 137 3.30 18.49 -7.19
N THR A 138 4.34 19.29 -6.95
CA THR A 138 5.66 19.13 -7.56
C THR A 138 6.72 18.62 -6.60
N ILE A 139 6.53 18.83 -5.29
CA ILE A 139 7.41 18.34 -4.24
C ILE A 139 6.58 17.93 -3.02
N ALA A 140 6.95 16.83 -2.37
CA ALA A 140 6.20 16.31 -1.23
C ALA A 140 7.09 15.68 -0.16
N LEU A 141 6.64 15.78 1.10
CA LEU A 141 7.12 14.99 2.23
C LEU A 141 6.21 13.77 2.39
N VAL A 142 6.80 12.60 2.39
CA VAL A 142 6.11 11.32 2.52
C VAL A 142 6.66 10.58 3.73
N CYS A 143 5.83 9.86 4.47
CA CYS A 143 6.28 8.98 5.54
C CYS A 143 5.76 7.56 5.39
N GLY A 144 6.44 6.63 6.06
CA GLY A 144 6.01 5.24 6.24
C GLY A 144 5.18 5.06 7.50
N LYS A 145 5.17 3.85 8.03
CA LYS A 145 4.47 3.50 9.29
C LYS A 145 5.22 3.92 10.55
N ARG A 146 6.50 4.26 10.46
CA ARG A 146 7.37 4.62 11.59
C ARG A 146 7.86 6.04 11.42
N TYR A 147 8.17 6.75 12.52
CA TYR A 147 8.80 8.07 12.51
C TYR A 147 10.16 8.10 11.79
N ASN A 148 10.86 6.99 11.74
CA ASN A 148 12.14 6.89 11.05
C ASN A 148 12.00 6.74 9.53
N ASP A 149 10.79 6.51 9.04
CA ASP A 149 10.56 6.28 7.61
C ASP A 149 10.03 7.56 6.99
N PHE A 150 10.88 8.36 6.38
CA PHE A 150 10.45 9.53 5.60
C PHE A 150 11.24 9.68 4.30
N TRP A 151 10.60 10.30 3.34
CA TRP A 151 11.14 10.62 2.02
C TRP A 151 10.71 12.03 1.62
N ILE A 152 11.61 12.75 0.94
CA ILE A 152 11.24 13.90 0.14
C ILE A 152 11.31 13.47 -1.32
N ILE A 153 10.20 13.64 -2.01
CA ILE A 153 10.05 13.28 -3.42
C ILE A 153 9.70 14.53 -4.24
N SER A 154 10.16 14.57 -5.48
CA SER A 154 9.92 15.69 -6.39
C SER A 154 9.65 15.23 -7.81
N LYS A 155 8.85 15.97 -8.57
CA LYS A 155 8.68 15.76 -10.01
C LYS A 155 9.90 16.23 -10.84
N SER A 156 10.78 17.02 -10.23
CA SER A 156 12.07 17.39 -10.82
C SER A 156 13.19 16.59 -10.17
N PRO A 157 14.16 16.05 -10.91
CA PRO A 157 15.34 15.43 -10.34
C PRO A 157 16.24 16.44 -9.61
N THR A 158 16.03 17.74 -9.87
CA THR A 158 16.72 18.86 -9.24
C THR A 158 15.70 19.90 -8.80
N PRO A 159 15.01 19.67 -7.67
CA PRO A 159 14.04 20.63 -7.17
C PRO A 159 14.72 21.93 -6.73
N ASP A 160 13.92 22.99 -6.66
CA ASP A 160 14.35 24.25 -6.08
C ASP A 160 14.84 24.05 -4.64
N GLN A 161 16.04 24.58 -4.36
CA GLN A 161 16.73 24.39 -3.08
C GLN A 161 15.89 24.96 -1.91
N SER A 162 15.27 26.11 -2.10
CA SER A 162 14.48 26.74 -1.03
C SER A 162 13.23 25.94 -0.68
N ARG A 163 12.63 25.24 -1.65
CA ARG A 163 11.49 24.33 -1.43
C ARG A 163 11.94 23.08 -0.71
N LEU A 164 13.09 22.53 -1.06
CA LEU A 164 13.67 21.36 -0.40
C LEU A 164 13.97 21.68 1.07
N GLU A 165 14.63 22.80 1.34
CA GLU A 165 14.95 23.25 2.70
C GLU A 165 13.68 23.45 3.54
N ARG A 166 12.65 24.07 2.97
CA ARG A 166 11.35 24.21 3.67
C ARG A 166 10.76 22.87 4.06
N LEU A 167 10.79 21.87 3.17
CA LEU A 167 10.26 20.54 3.50
C LEU A 167 11.13 19.82 4.53
N MET A 168 12.44 20.00 4.50
CA MET A 168 13.34 19.48 5.54
C MET A 168 13.02 20.10 6.90
N MET A 169 12.74 21.41 6.95
CA MET A 169 12.32 22.08 8.19
C MET A 169 10.95 21.59 8.65
N VAL A 170 10.01 21.38 7.75
CA VAL A 170 8.71 20.77 8.10
C VAL A 170 8.91 19.37 8.65
N ALA A 171 9.74 18.54 8.02
CA ALA A 171 10.07 17.21 8.50
C ALA A 171 10.65 17.24 9.93
N LEU A 172 11.60 18.15 10.18
CA LEU A 172 12.20 18.34 11.51
C LEU A 172 11.15 18.73 12.54
N ASN A 173 10.32 19.74 12.25
CA ASN A 173 9.29 20.23 13.15
C ASN A 173 8.16 19.20 13.40
N THR A 174 7.97 18.28 12.48
CA THR A 174 7.03 17.16 12.61
C THR A 174 7.61 16.00 13.42
N GLY A 175 8.91 16.05 13.76
CA GLY A 175 9.58 15.05 14.60
C GLY A 175 10.31 13.96 13.80
N PHE A 176 10.44 14.09 12.49
CA PHE A 176 11.25 13.16 11.71
C PHE A 176 12.75 13.38 11.96
N PRO A 177 13.57 12.32 12.01
CA PRO A 177 15.00 12.42 12.28
C PRO A 177 15.76 12.84 11.01
N VAL A 178 15.67 14.13 10.67
CA VAL A 178 16.33 14.68 9.46
C VAL A 178 17.84 14.75 9.58
N LYS A 179 18.36 14.69 10.80
CA LYS A 179 19.82 14.62 11.03
C LYS A 179 20.34 13.29 10.52
N GLY A 180 21.16 13.34 9.48
CA GLY A 180 21.66 12.14 8.81
C GLY A 180 20.79 11.63 7.67
N ALA A 181 19.83 12.43 7.20
CA ALA A 181 19.11 12.14 5.97
C ALA A 181 20.08 11.95 4.80
N PHE A 182 19.82 10.92 4.01
CA PHE A 182 20.60 10.63 2.80
C PHE A 182 19.98 11.37 1.61
N PHE A 183 20.77 12.21 0.96
CA PHE A 183 20.39 12.83 -0.30
C PHE A 183 20.67 11.85 -1.45
N VAL A 184 19.61 11.49 -2.16
CA VAL A 184 19.65 10.45 -3.19
C VAL A 184 20.17 11.04 -4.49
N PRO A 185 21.27 10.52 -5.05
CA PRO A 185 21.70 10.91 -6.39
C PRO A 185 20.60 10.62 -7.42
N THR A 186 20.26 11.61 -8.23
CA THR A 186 19.17 11.55 -9.24
C THR A 186 19.67 11.60 -10.68
N ARG A 187 21.00 11.73 -10.88
CA ARG A 187 21.69 11.77 -12.20
C ARG A 187 22.86 10.81 -12.22
#